data_0ebbefc0239cde39fd803fe96d645c05
#
_entry.id   0ebbefc0239cde39fd803fe96d645c05
#
_cell.length_a   1.000
_cell.length_b   1.000
_cell.length_c   1.000
_cell.angle_alpha   90.00
_cell.angle_beta   90.00
_cell.angle_gamma   90.00
#
_symmetry.space_group_name_H-M   'P 1'
#
loop_
_entity.id
_entity.type
_entity.pdbx_description
1 polymer ?
#
loop_
_entity_poly.entity_id
_entity_poly.type
_entity_poly.pdbx_seq_one_letter_code
_entity_poly.pdbx_strand_id
1 'polypeptide(L)'
;MSYPVIGGDKVRASRGEIKIEEVLTKAGLVFEEEYSFPDLVSSSGRPLRFDFAVFNDEYELEFLIEYQGIQHYSPKSKFGGYSGLRKQQFNDMKKREYCKKHNIILIAIPYTDEGRINYDYIMNLYYAQGGY
;
A
#
# COMPACT_ATOMS: atom_id res chain seq x y z
N MET A 1 -14.50 -1.07 -15.13
CA MET A 1 -13.47 -2.09 -15.33
C MET A 1 -13.56 -3.13 -14.23
N SER A 2 -13.54 -4.36 -14.61
CA SER A 2 -13.58 -5.45 -13.65
C SER A 2 -12.16 -5.88 -13.30
N TYR A 3 -11.98 -6.29 -12.08
CA TYR A 3 -10.72 -6.87 -11.67
C TYR A 3 -10.68 -8.32 -12.12
N PRO A 4 -9.60 -8.74 -12.74
CA PRO A 4 -9.48 -10.14 -13.10
C PRO A 4 -9.41 -10.98 -11.85
N VAL A 5 -10.25 -11.99 -11.79
CA VAL A 5 -10.14 -12.99 -10.75
C VAL A 5 -9.16 -14.03 -11.29
N ILE A 6 -7.95 -13.98 -10.81
CA ILE A 6 -6.91 -14.88 -11.30
C ILE A 6 -6.85 -16.08 -10.39
N GLY A 7 -7.30 -17.22 -10.90
CA GLY A 7 -7.21 -18.47 -10.20
C GLY A 7 -7.92 -18.52 -8.86
N GLY A 8 -8.77 -17.55 -8.57
CA GLY A 8 -9.46 -17.49 -7.31
C GLY A 8 -8.59 -17.12 -6.12
N ASP A 9 -7.30 -16.85 -6.36
CA ASP A 9 -6.36 -16.57 -5.27
C ASP A 9 -6.33 -15.11 -4.88
N LYS A 10 -6.78 -14.24 -5.77
CA LYS A 10 -6.69 -12.81 -5.52
C LYS A 10 -7.88 -12.36 -4.69
N VAL A 11 -7.59 -11.83 -3.53
CA VAL A 11 -8.60 -11.18 -2.70
C VAL A 11 -9.08 -9.93 -3.42
N ARG A 12 -10.39 -9.69 -3.39
CA ARG A 12 -10.94 -8.48 -4.00
C ARG A 12 -10.33 -7.26 -3.34
N ALA A 13 -10.02 -6.27 -4.17
CA ALA A 13 -9.54 -5.00 -3.66
C ALA A 13 -10.59 -4.39 -2.73
N SER A 14 -10.14 -3.81 -1.63
CA SER A 14 -11.01 -3.12 -0.69
C SER A 14 -11.54 -1.82 -1.30
N ARG A 15 -12.58 -1.25 -0.68
CA ARG A 15 -13.13 0.02 -1.15
C ARG A 15 -12.09 1.14 -1.13
N GLY A 16 -11.23 1.13 -0.10
CA GLY A 16 -10.15 2.11 -0.03
C GLY A 16 -9.16 1.97 -1.15
N GLU A 17 -8.77 0.74 -1.47
CA GLU A 17 -7.85 0.49 -2.58
C GLU A 17 -8.47 0.89 -3.92
N ILE A 18 -9.75 0.62 -4.11
CA ILE A 18 -10.45 1.04 -5.33
C ILE A 18 -10.44 2.56 -5.46
N LYS A 19 -10.68 3.27 -4.35
CA LYS A 19 -10.66 4.74 -4.37
C LYS A 19 -9.28 5.27 -4.74
N ILE A 20 -8.24 4.68 -4.18
CA ILE A 20 -6.87 5.10 -4.48
C ILE A 20 -6.59 4.89 -5.97
N GLU A 21 -6.93 3.72 -6.49
CA GLU A 21 -6.72 3.44 -7.90
C GLU A 21 -7.44 4.45 -8.80
N GLU A 22 -8.68 4.78 -8.45
CA GLU A 22 -9.44 5.75 -9.22
C GLU A 22 -8.80 7.12 -9.21
N VAL A 23 -8.31 7.54 -8.04
CA VAL A 23 -7.63 8.84 -7.91
C VAL A 23 -6.39 8.90 -8.77
N LEU A 24 -5.56 7.87 -8.70
CA LEU A 24 -4.31 7.83 -9.46
C LEU A 24 -4.57 7.79 -10.97
N THR A 25 -5.58 7.04 -11.38
CA THR A 25 -5.95 6.92 -12.79
C THR A 25 -6.48 8.25 -13.31
N LYS A 26 -7.37 8.90 -12.58
CA LYS A 26 -7.93 10.18 -12.99
C LYS A 26 -6.89 11.28 -13.07
N ALA A 27 -5.90 11.22 -12.19
CA ALA A 27 -4.81 12.20 -12.17
C ALA A 27 -3.80 11.97 -13.29
N GLY A 28 -3.92 10.86 -14.02
CA GLY A 28 -2.99 10.54 -15.09
C GLY A 28 -1.61 10.13 -14.59
N LEU A 29 -1.52 9.67 -13.36
CA LEU A 29 -0.23 9.26 -12.79
C LEU A 29 0.14 7.86 -13.27
N VAL A 30 1.44 7.63 -13.42
CA VAL A 30 1.96 6.30 -13.75
C VAL A 30 2.09 5.52 -12.44
N PHE A 31 1.47 4.36 -12.37
CA PHE A 31 1.54 3.57 -11.13
C PHE A 31 1.44 2.08 -11.42
N GLU A 32 1.95 1.28 -10.48
CA GLU A 32 1.81 -0.17 -10.49
C GLU A 32 1.17 -0.60 -9.17
N GLU A 33 0.39 -1.67 -9.22
CA GLU A 33 -0.22 -2.26 -8.03
C GLU A 33 0.58 -3.46 -7.58
N GLU A 34 0.51 -3.77 -6.28
CA GLU A 34 1.17 -4.95 -5.71
C GLU A 34 2.68 -4.94 -5.98
N TYR A 35 3.30 -3.80 -5.73
CA TYR A 35 4.71 -3.59 -6.03
C TYR A 35 5.61 -4.19 -4.96
N SER A 36 6.70 -4.85 -5.34
CA SER A 36 7.64 -5.43 -4.39
C SER A 36 9.08 -5.16 -4.78
N PHE A 37 9.97 -5.34 -3.80
CA PHE A 37 11.42 -5.22 -4.01
C PHE A 37 12.05 -6.57 -3.77
N PRO A 38 13.05 -6.96 -4.57
CA PRO A 38 13.66 -8.30 -4.42
C PRO A 38 14.30 -8.53 -3.06
N ASP A 39 14.79 -7.48 -2.41
CA ASP A 39 15.49 -7.57 -1.14
C ASP A 39 14.63 -7.22 0.07
N LEU A 40 13.32 -7.14 -0.10
CA LEU A 40 12.39 -6.91 1.01
C LEU A 40 11.42 -8.09 1.10
N VAL A 41 11.72 -8.99 2.03
CA VAL A 41 10.96 -10.24 2.15
C VAL A 41 10.51 -10.46 3.58
N SER A 42 9.47 -11.29 3.74
CA SER A 42 8.98 -11.72 5.04
C SER A 42 9.94 -12.74 5.67
N SER A 43 9.67 -13.12 6.92
CA SER A 43 10.45 -14.14 7.59
C SER A 43 10.43 -15.48 6.86
N SER A 44 9.40 -15.75 6.07
CA SER A 44 9.31 -16.97 5.27
C SER A 44 9.94 -16.84 3.90
N GLY A 45 10.56 -15.70 3.61
CA GLY A 45 11.23 -15.45 2.32
C GLY A 45 10.33 -15.00 1.21
N ARG A 46 9.07 -14.65 1.48
CA ARG A 46 8.14 -14.16 0.46
C ARG A 46 8.27 -12.66 0.31
N PRO A 47 8.19 -12.15 -0.93
CA PRO A 47 8.26 -10.70 -1.13
C PRO A 47 7.14 -10.00 -0.38
N LEU A 48 7.48 -8.90 0.28
CA LEU A 48 6.49 -8.01 0.86
C LEU A 48 6.05 -7.04 -0.22
N ARG A 49 4.75 -6.78 -0.29
CA ARG A 49 4.18 -5.97 -1.36
C ARG A 49 3.60 -4.68 -0.82
N PHE A 50 3.72 -3.65 -1.64
CA PHE A 50 3.05 -2.37 -1.39
C PHE A 50 1.85 -2.29 -2.32
N ASP A 51 0.74 -1.73 -1.83
CA ASP A 51 -0.49 -1.71 -2.62
C ASP A 51 -0.30 -0.95 -3.93
N PHE A 52 0.40 0.19 -3.89
CA PHE A 52 0.64 1.00 -5.08
C PHE A 52 2.04 1.60 -5.05
N ALA A 53 2.66 1.66 -6.22
CA ALA A 53 3.89 2.39 -6.44
C ALA A 53 3.62 3.44 -7.50
N VAL A 54 3.95 4.70 -7.22
CA VAL A 54 3.72 5.81 -8.14
C VAL A 54 5.06 6.27 -8.70
N PHE A 55 5.10 6.46 -10.00
CA PHE A 55 6.32 6.78 -10.75
C PHE A 55 6.18 8.14 -11.44
N ASN A 56 7.31 8.78 -11.70
CA ASN A 56 7.32 9.99 -12.50
C ASN A 56 7.29 9.65 -13.99
N ASP A 57 7.35 10.67 -14.85
CA ASP A 57 7.26 10.48 -16.30
C ASP A 57 8.45 9.71 -16.87
N GLU A 58 9.55 9.64 -16.14
CA GLU A 58 10.73 8.88 -16.53
C GLU A 58 10.73 7.47 -15.93
N TYR A 59 9.59 7.08 -15.37
CA TYR A 59 9.40 5.78 -14.72
C TYR A 59 10.34 5.54 -13.55
N GLU A 60 10.62 6.60 -12.82
CA GLU A 60 11.37 6.51 -11.57
C GLU A 60 10.39 6.54 -10.41
N LEU A 61 10.63 5.73 -9.39
CA LEU A 61 9.73 5.63 -8.24
C LEU A 61 9.71 6.93 -7.45
N GLU A 62 8.52 7.48 -7.27
CA GLU A 62 8.32 8.69 -6.47
C GLU A 62 7.85 8.38 -5.07
N PHE A 63 6.85 7.54 -4.92
CA PHE A 63 6.36 7.16 -3.60
C PHE A 63 5.54 5.88 -3.67
N LEU A 64 5.35 5.30 -2.50
CA LEU A 64 4.55 4.09 -2.31
C LEU A 64 3.32 4.42 -1.48
N ILE A 65 2.24 3.69 -1.71
CA ILE A 65 1.00 3.83 -0.95
C ILE A 65 0.60 2.47 -0.39
N GLU A 66 0.23 2.46 0.90
CA GLU A 66 -0.36 1.31 1.56
C GLU A 66 -1.72 1.73 2.11
N TYR A 67 -2.74 0.95 1.82
CA TYR A 67 -4.04 1.13 2.47
C TYR A 67 -4.16 0.13 3.60
N GLN A 68 -4.29 0.63 4.81
CA GLN A 68 -4.32 -0.21 6.00
C GLN A 68 -5.77 -0.48 6.40
N GLY A 69 -6.28 -1.64 6.01
CA GLY A 69 -7.60 -2.07 6.39
C GLY A 69 -7.68 -2.41 7.87
N ILE A 70 -8.86 -2.76 8.34
CA ILE A 70 -9.11 -3.02 9.76
C ILE A 70 -8.24 -4.15 10.30
N GLN A 71 -7.84 -5.09 9.46
CA GLN A 71 -7.01 -6.21 9.90
C GLN A 71 -5.63 -5.77 10.40
N HIS A 72 -5.19 -4.56 10.06
CA HIS A 72 -3.94 -4.01 10.58
C HIS A 72 -4.05 -3.57 12.03
N TYR A 73 -5.27 -3.46 12.56
CA TYR A 73 -5.52 -2.87 13.88
C TYR A 73 -6.26 -3.81 14.81
N SER A 74 -6.84 -4.91 14.31
CA SER A 74 -7.75 -5.72 15.09
C SER A 74 -7.48 -7.20 14.87
N PRO A 75 -7.38 -8.01 15.95
CA PRO A 75 -7.13 -9.43 15.84
C PRO A 75 -8.40 -10.20 15.49
N LYS A 76 -8.79 -10.17 14.24
CA LYS A 76 -9.95 -10.91 13.75
C LYS A 76 -9.57 -12.36 13.44
N SER A 77 -10.41 -13.32 13.83
CA SER A 77 -10.10 -14.72 13.62
C SER A 77 -9.90 -15.07 12.13
N LYS A 78 -10.65 -14.46 11.25
CA LYS A 78 -10.51 -14.70 9.81
C LYS A 78 -9.19 -14.16 9.25
N PHE A 79 -8.45 -13.36 10.02
CA PHE A 79 -7.13 -12.83 9.64
C PHE A 79 -6.02 -13.43 10.48
N GLY A 80 -6.28 -14.56 11.16
CA GLY A 80 -5.27 -15.24 11.95
C GLY A 80 -5.23 -14.86 13.43
N GLY A 81 -6.21 -14.07 13.93
CA GLY A 81 -6.28 -13.66 15.32
C GLY A 81 -5.10 -12.80 15.73
N TYR A 82 -4.67 -12.93 17.01
CA TYR A 82 -3.54 -12.14 17.52
C TYR A 82 -2.23 -12.47 16.83
N SER A 83 -2.02 -13.74 16.50
CA SER A 83 -0.81 -14.16 15.80
C SER A 83 -0.72 -13.51 14.41
N GLY A 84 -1.85 -13.49 13.69
CA GLY A 84 -1.90 -12.84 12.38
C GLY A 84 -1.68 -11.35 12.47
N LEU A 85 -2.25 -10.71 13.50
CA LEU A 85 -2.07 -9.27 13.71
C LEU A 85 -0.60 -8.94 13.98
N ARG A 86 0.06 -9.71 14.83
CA ARG A 86 1.49 -9.47 15.12
C ARG A 86 2.35 -9.66 13.89
N LYS A 87 2.07 -10.70 13.09
CA LYS A 87 2.81 -10.94 11.86
C LYS A 87 2.65 -9.77 10.89
N GLN A 88 1.44 -9.27 10.76
CA GLN A 88 1.18 -8.13 9.88
C GLN A 88 1.88 -6.88 10.36
N GLN A 89 1.83 -6.62 11.66
CA GLN A 89 2.51 -5.46 12.24
C GLN A 89 4.02 -5.54 12.06
N PHE A 90 4.58 -6.74 12.18
CA PHE A 90 6.00 -6.95 11.96
C PHE A 90 6.37 -6.68 10.49
N ASN A 91 5.58 -7.17 9.55
CA ASN A 91 5.81 -6.92 8.13
C ASN A 91 5.68 -5.44 7.80
N ASP A 92 4.69 -4.76 8.40
CA ASP A 92 4.52 -3.32 8.22
C ASP A 92 5.74 -2.55 8.72
N MET A 93 6.29 -2.97 9.86
CA MET A 93 7.52 -2.36 10.38
C MET A 93 8.69 -2.55 9.42
N LYS A 94 8.85 -3.76 8.88
CA LYS A 94 9.92 -4.03 7.90
C LYS A 94 9.79 -3.14 6.67
N LYS A 95 8.58 -2.95 6.19
CA LYS A 95 8.33 -2.07 5.04
C LYS A 95 8.71 -0.63 5.35
N ARG A 96 8.29 -0.13 6.51
CA ARG A 96 8.62 1.24 6.91
C ARG A 96 10.12 1.45 7.03
N GLU A 97 10.81 0.50 7.64
CA GLU A 97 12.26 0.60 7.82
C GLU A 97 13.00 0.53 6.49
N TYR A 98 12.54 -0.33 5.60
CA TYR A 98 13.10 -0.41 4.26
C TYR A 98 12.98 0.92 3.53
N CYS A 99 11.80 1.51 3.55
CA CYS A 99 11.55 2.79 2.91
C CYS A 99 12.41 3.90 3.51
N LYS A 100 12.53 3.92 4.84
CA LYS A 100 13.35 4.90 5.53
C LYS A 100 14.82 4.75 5.14
N LYS A 101 15.31 3.53 5.10
CA LYS A 101 16.70 3.25 4.74
C LYS A 101 17.03 3.67 3.31
N HIS A 102 16.10 3.53 2.40
CA HIS A 102 16.29 3.83 0.99
C HIS A 102 15.74 5.18 0.56
N ASN A 103 15.32 6.01 1.53
CA ASN A 103 14.75 7.34 1.26
C ASN A 103 13.55 7.30 0.33
N ILE A 104 12.69 6.29 0.52
CA ILE A 104 11.47 6.15 -0.24
C ILE A 104 10.32 6.67 0.60
N ILE A 105 9.49 7.55 0.03
CA ILE A 105 8.31 8.06 0.72
C ILE A 105 7.23 6.97 0.72
N LEU A 106 6.73 6.65 1.91
CA LEU A 106 5.66 5.69 2.07
C LEU A 106 4.46 6.37 2.70
N ILE A 107 3.35 6.37 1.98
CA ILE A 107 2.08 6.92 2.44
C ILE A 107 1.23 5.77 2.96
N ALA A 108 0.94 5.78 4.27
CA ALA A 108 0.06 4.78 4.88
C ALA A 108 -1.29 5.43 5.15
N ILE A 109 -2.34 4.91 4.53
CA ILE A 109 -3.68 5.45 4.65
C ILE A 109 -4.53 4.51 5.49
N PRO A 110 -4.96 4.91 6.70
CA PRO A 110 -5.76 4.05 7.54
C PRO A 110 -7.19 3.94 7.00
N TYR A 111 -7.83 2.81 7.29
CA TYR A 111 -9.20 2.57 6.82
C TYR A 111 -10.19 3.64 7.34
N THR A 112 -9.86 4.25 8.47
CA THR A 112 -10.71 5.31 9.04
C THR A 112 -10.75 6.56 8.16
N ASP A 113 -9.79 6.71 7.25
CA ASP A 113 -9.75 7.85 6.33
C ASP A 113 -10.29 7.52 4.95
N GLU A 114 -10.93 6.36 4.79
CA GLU A 114 -11.43 5.93 3.47
C GLU A 114 -12.29 7.01 2.80
N GLY A 115 -13.18 7.66 3.56
CA GLY A 115 -14.06 8.68 3.00
C GLY A 115 -13.37 9.97 2.63
N ARG A 116 -12.11 10.14 3.02
CA ARG A 116 -11.33 11.36 2.78
C ARG A 116 -10.38 11.23 1.60
N ILE A 117 -10.28 10.07 1.01
CA ILE A 117 -9.31 9.80 -0.06
C ILE A 117 -9.68 10.55 -1.32
N ASN A 118 -8.80 11.46 -1.73
CA ASN A 118 -8.87 12.15 -3.01
C ASN A 118 -7.44 12.55 -3.38
N TYR A 119 -7.29 13.22 -4.51
CA TYR A 119 -5.96 13.62 -4.99
C TYR A 119 -5.24 14.50 -3.97
N ASP A 120 -5.93 15.53 -3.46
CA ASP A 120 -5.31 16.45 -2.49
C ASP A 120 -4.89 15.74 -1.22
N TYR A 121 -5.71 14.81 -0.74
CA TYR A 121 -5.38 14.03 0.44
C TYR A 121 -4.06 13.28 0.26
N ILE A 122 -3.93 12.58 -0.86
CA ILE A 122 -2.73 11.80 -1.16
C ILE A 122 -1.52 12.71 -1.32
N MET A 123 -1.67 13.77 -2.09
CA MET A 123 -0.55 14.67 -2.37
C MET A 123 -0.10 15.45 -1.12
N ASN A 124 -1.05 15.79 -0.24
CA ASN A 124 -0.67 16.43 1.03
C ASN A 124 0.18 15.52 1.89
N LEU A 125 -0.13 14.22 1.92
CA LEU A 125 0.71 13.27 2.64
C LEU A 125 2.09 13.14 2.00
N TYR A 126 2.13 13.14 0.68
CA TYR A 126 3.38 13.08 -0.06
C TYR A 126 4.28 14.28 0.26
N TYR A 127 3.72 15.48 0.18
CA TYR A 127 4.47 16.71 0.46
C TYR A 127 4.88 16.79 1.93
N ALA A 128 4.05 16.32 2.84
CA ALA A 128 4.37 16.32 4.27
C ALA A 128 5.61 15.47 4.59
N GLN A 129 5.92 14.51 3.73
CA GLN A 129 7.11 13.66 3.92
C GLN A 129 8.29 14.10 3.07
N GLY A 130 8.25 15.28 2.49
CA GLY A 130 9.36 15.84 1.76
C GLY A 130 9.27 15.70 0.24
N GLY A 131 8.12 15.30 -0.27
CA GLY A 131 7.90 15.22 -1.71
C GLY A 131 7.84 16.60 -2.35
N TYR A 132 8.04 16.64 -3.66
CA TYR A 132 8.00 17.89 -4.43
C TYR A 132 6.84 17.88 -5.38
#